data_1c95dce2a2bab2fa715fdf1a33aa9f0d
#
_entry.id   1c95dce2a2bab2fa715fdf1a33aa9f0d
#
_cell.length_a   1.000
_cell.length_b   1.000
_cell.length_c   1.000
_cell.angle_alpha   90.00
_cell.angle_beta   90.00
_cell.angle_gamma   90.00
#
_symmetry.space_group_name_H-M   'P 1'
#
loop_
_entity.id
_entity.type
_entity.pdbx_description
1 polymer ?
#
loop_
_entity_poly.entity_id
_entity_poly.type
_entity_poly.pdbx_seq_one_letter_code
_entity_poly.pdbx_strand_id
1 'polypeptide(L)'
;HDKGKTLKTILNTLDEVGYVVPDPQIVNAMYFGVPQHRERIYIVGFRKDLGVTKEDFSYPEQTTVSKHFIDVREENPVPAKYYLSTTYVQTLINHKARHAAKGNGFGYEIIPDDGIANAIVVGGMGRERNLVIDKRQTNLTPTTNIKGTVNTDGIRKMTPREWARLQGYPDEFKIVVSDASAYKQFGNSVAVPAIQATASNLIDILKSHNQL
;
A
#
# COMPACT_ATOMS: atom_id res chain seq x y z
N HIS A 1 -7.64 -9.89 -16.15
CA HIS A 1 -6.64 -9.54 -17.17
C HIS A 1 -6.56 -10.60 -18.28
N ASP A 2 -6.43 -11.87 -17.95
CA ASP A 2 -6.38 -13.02 -18.86
C ASP A 2 -7.61 -13.95 -18.76
N LYS A 3 -8.76 -13.40 -18.34
CA LYS A 3 -10.00 -14.12 -18.06
C LYS A 3 -9.85 -15.24 -17.01
N GLY A 4 -8.96 -15.03 -16.04
CA GLY A 4 -8.73 -15.94 -14.91
C GLY A 4 -7.84 -17.14 -15.21
N LYS A 5 -7.24 -17.24 -16.40
CA LYS A 5 -6.38 -18.39 -16.77
C LYS A 5 -5.19 -18.55 -15.84
N THR A 6 -4.50 -17.45 -15.51
CA THR A 6 -3.35 -17.47 -14.58
C THR A 6 -3.76 -18.01 -13.21
N LEU A 7 -4.86 -17.50 -12.63
CA LEU A 7 -5.34 -18.00 -11.35
C LEU A 7 -5.67 -19.49 -11.38
N LYS A 8 -6.38 -19.93 -12.43
CA LYS A 8 -6.69 -21.36 -12.61
C LYS A 8 -5.43 -22.23 -12.68
N THR A 9 -4.40 -21.76 -13.41
CA THR A 9 -3.12 -22.48 -13.48
C THR A 9 -2.47 -22.58 -12.10
N ILE A 10 -2.44 -21.47 -11.32
CA ILE A 10 -1.88 -21.46 -9.96
C ILE A 10 -2.61 -22.48 -9.08
N LEU A 11 -3.95 -22.46 -9.07
CA LEU A 11 -4.76 -23.36 -8.24
C LEU A 11 -4.55 -24.84 -8.63
N ASN A 12 -4.52 -25.14 -9.92
CA ASN A 12 -4.26 -26.52 -10.40
C ASN A 12 -2.86 -26.99 -9.97
N THR A 13 -1.82 -26.14 -10.15
CA THR A 13 -0.46 -26.48 -9.72
C THR A 13 -0.38 -26.73 -8.22
N LEU A 14 -1.04 -25.91 -7.41
CA LEU A 14 -1.10 -26.12 -5.95
C LEU A 14 -1.77 -27.44 -5.58
N ASP A 15 -2.85 -27.81 -6.27
CA ASP A 15 -3.52 -29.11 -6.07
C ASP A 15 -2.61 -30.29 -6.46
N GLU A 16 -1.92 -30.19 -7.62
CA GLU A 16 -0.97 -31.21 -8.13
C GLU A 16 0.21 -31.42 -7.16
N VAL A 17 0.72 -30.35 -6.53
CA VAL A 17 1.82 -30.45 -5.54
C VAL A 17 1.33 -30.75 -4.12
N GLY A 18 0.05 -31.10 -3.96
CA GLY A 18 -0.47 -31.65 -2.71
C GLY A 18 -1.06 -30.65 -1.72
N TYR A 19 -1.62 -29.54 -2.21
CA TYR A 19 -2.32 -28.57 -1.35
C TYR A 19 -3.83 -28.59 -1.55
N VAL A 20 -4.57 -28.42 -0.47
CA VAL A 20 -5.98 -28.02 -0.46
C VAL A 20 -6.01 -26.49 -0.39
N VAL A 21 -6.68 -25.86 -1.34
CA VAL A 21 -6.74 -24.40 -1.43
C VAL A 21 -8.20 -23.95 -1.32
N PRO A 22 -8.60 -23.28 -0.23
CA PRO A 22 -9.89 -22.57 -0.16
C PRO A 22 -10.01 -21.53 -1.26
N ASP A 23 -11.22 -21.12 -1.61
CA ASP A 23 -11.46 -20.18 -2.70
C ASP A 23 -10.74 -18.85 -2.41
N PRO A 24 -9.81 -18.42 -3.28
CA PRO A 24 -9.04 -17.20 -3.06
C PRO A 24 -9.92 -15.96 -2.94
N GLN A 25 -9.55 -15.04 -2.06
CA GLN A 25 -10.29 -13.79 -1.86
C GLN A 25 -9.43 -12.55 -2.16
N ILE A 26 -10.11 -11.49 -2.56
CA ILE A 26 -9.52 -10.16 -2.66
C ILE A 26 -9.66 -9.50 -1.28
N VAL A 27 -8.51 -9.18 -0.68
CA VAL A 27 -8.43 -8.50 0.61
C VAL A 27 -7.95 -7.07 0.38
N ASN A 28 -8.70 -6.10 0.93
CA ASN A 28 -8.35 -4.69 0.84
C ASN A 28 -7.80 -4.19 2.18
N ALA A 29 -6.59 -3.68 2.17
CA ALA A 29 -5.86 -3.26 3.37
C ALA A 29 -6.61 -2.21 4.20
N MET A 30 -7.39 -1.32 3.57
CA MET A 30 -8.12 -0.26 4.28
C MET A 30 -9.11 -0.77 5.32
N TYR A 31 -9.56 -2.02 5.21
CA TYR A 31 -10.46 -2.66 6.16
C TYR A 31 -9.73 -3.32 7.33
N PHE A 32 -8.40 -3.24 7.36
CA PHE A 32 -7.53 -3.82 8.40
C PHE A 32 -6.74 -2.77 9.18
N GLY A 33 -7.28 -1.55 9.28
CA GLY A 33 -6.70 -0.51 10.13
C GLY A 33 -5.51 0.25 9.55
N VAL A 34 -5.37 0.26 8.21
CA VAL A 34 -4.44 1.15 7.50
C VAL A 34 -5.18 1.99 6.46
N PRO A 35 -4.90 3.29 6.31
CA PRO A 35 -5.62 4.16 5.38
C PRO A 35 -5.08 4.03 3.95
N GLN A 36 -5.11 2.82 3.40
CA GLN A 36 -4.61 2.53 2.06
C GLN A 36 -5.58 1.62 1.31
N HIS A 37 -6.12 2.09 0.19
CA HIS A 37 -6.89 1.27 -0.75
C HIS A 37 -5.93 0.37 -1.53
N ARG A 38 -5.67 -0.83 -0.99
CA ARG A 38 -4.74 -1.81 -1.55
C ARG A 38 -5.40 -3.17 -1.59
N GLU A 39 -5.96 -3.50 -2.74
CA GLU A 39 -6.53 -4.82 -3.01
C GLU A 39 -5.46 -5.80 -3.47
N ARG A 40 -5.43 -6.96 -2.84
CA ARG A 40 -4.57 -8.08 -3.24
C ARG A 40 -5.34 -9.37 -3.16
N ILE A 41 -5.08 -10.26 -4.12
CA ILE A 41 -5.59 -11.62 -4.02
C ILE A 41 -4.77 -12.38 -2.99
N TYR A 42 -5.45 -13.03 -2.07
CA TYR A 42 -4.86 -13.90 -1.07
C TYR A 42 -5.20 -15.34 -1.45
N ILE A 43 -4.17 -16.18 -1.49
CA ILE A 43 -4.26 -17.60 -1.77
C ILE A 43 -3.67 -18.33 -0.56
N VAL A 44 -4.51 -19.01 0.20
CA VAL A 44 -4.12 -19.84 1.36
C VAL A 44 -4.17 -21.28 0.91
N GLY A 45 -3.19 -22.09 1.31
CA GLY A 45 -3.15 -23.51 1.00
C GLY A 45 -2.67 -24.32 2.17
N PHE A 46 -3.34 -25.44 2.46
CA PHE A 46 -2.97 -26.42 3.46
C PHE A 46 -2.47 -27.67 2.76
N ARG A 47 -1.40 -28.29 3.25
CA ARG A 47 -0.96 -29.59 2.74
C ARG A 47 -2.06 -30.64 2.96
N LYS A 48 -2.30 -31.49 1.97
CA LYS A 48 -3.38 -32.50 2.02
C LYS A 48 -3.23 -33.49 3.19
N ASP A 49 -1.98 -33.76 3.61
CA ASP A 49 -1.70 -34.68 4.72
C ASP A 49 -2.08 -34.12 6.10
N LEU A 50 -2.39 -32.81 6.21
CA LEU A 50 -2.87 -32.19 7.46
C LEU A 50 -4.35 -32.46 7.73
N GLY A 51 -5.10 -33.02 6.79
CA GLY A 51 -6.51 -33.33 6.94
C GLY A 51 -7.45 -32.10 6.95
N VAL A 52 -6.93 -30.91 6.64
CA VAL A 52 -7.72 -29.68 6.56
C VAL A 52 -8.51 -29.66 5.26
N THR A 53 -9.79 -29.31 5.33
CA THR A 53 -10.66 -29.15 4.15
C THR A 53 -10.78 -27.67 3.75
N LYS A 54 -11.41 -27.41 2.60
CA LYS A 54 -11.64 -26.02 2.13
C LYS A 54 -12.61 -25.26 3.05
N GLU A 55 -13.56 -25.98 3.61
CA GLU A 55 -14.65 -25.47 4.45
C GLU A 55 -14.19 -25.09 5.85
N ASP A 56 -13.04 -25.64 6.30
CA ASP A 56 -12.48 -25.35 7.62
C ASP A 56 -11.92 -23.92 7.71
N PHE A 57 -11.49 -23.33 6.58
CA PHE A 57 -10.85 -22.03 6.55
C PHE A 57 -11.75 -20.93 5.99
N SER A 58 -11.84 -19.83 6.71
CA SER A 58 -12.44 -18.57 6.24
C SER A 58 -11.42 -17.45 6.31
N TYR A 59 -11.41 -16.61 5.26
CA TYR A 59 -10.62 -15.36 5.29
C TYR A 59 -11.18 -14.42 6.36
N PRO A 60 -10.32 -13.54 6.93
CA PRO A 60 -10.78 -12.59 7.92
C PRO A 60 -11.84 -11.65 7.33
N GLU A 61 -12.84 -11.33 8.14
CA GLU A 61 -13.90 -10.40 7.77
C GLU A 61 -13.30 -9.00 7.53
N GLN A 62 -13.72 -8.37 6.43
CA GLN A 62 -13.35 -7.00 6.10
C GLN A 62 -14.30 -6.04 6.82
N THR A 63 -13.76 -5.32 7.79
CA THR A 63 -14.52 -4.39 8.62
C THR A 63 -14.68 -3.01 7.98
N THR A 64 -15.16 -2.02 8.74
CA THR A 64 -15.26 -0.64 8.28
C THR A 64 -13.90 0.05 8.26
N VAL A 65 -13.75 1.06 7.39
CA VAL A 65 -12.57 1.93 7.39
C VAL A 65 -12.47 2.67 8.73
N SER A 66 -11.36 2.51 9.43
CA SER A 66 -11.15 3.07 10.77
C SER A 66 -10.03 4.11 10.85
N LYS A 67 -9.24 4.26 9.80
CA LYS A 67 -8.11 5.22 9.73
C LYS A 67 -8.10 6.00 8.43
N HIS A 68 -7.57 7.22 8.51
CA HIS A 68 -7.39 8.14 7.40
C HIS A 68 -5.92 8.58 7.31
N PHE A 69 -5.54 9.35 6.27
CA PHE A 69 -4.16 9.77 6.10
C PHE A 69 -3.61 10.51 7.32
N ILE A 70 -4.42 11.33 7.98
CA ILE A 70 -4.00 12.07 9.19
C ILE A 70 -3.46 11.16 10.30
N ASP A 71 -3.96 9.92 10.41
CA ASP A 71 -3.54 8.97 11.43
C ASP A 71 -2.16 8.33 11.18
N VAL A 72 -1.63 8.51 9.96
CA VAL A 72 -0.31 7.97 9.56
C VAL A 72 0.68 9.06 9.19
N ARG A 73 0.22 10.32 9.13
CA ARG A 73 1.04 11.48 8.81
C ARG A 73 2.14 11.68 9.85
N GLU A 74 3.29 12.19 9.43
CA GLU A 74 4.35 12.62 10.36
C GLU A 74 3.83 13.71 11.30
N GLU A 75 4.06 13.55 12.60
CA GLU A 75 3.63 14.52 13.62
C GLU A 75 4.32 15.87 13.45
N ASN A 76 5.62 15.84 13.19
CA ASN A 76 6.45 17.03 12.97
C ASN A 76 6.50 17.44 11.50
N PRO A 77 6.78 18.72 11.19
CA PRO A 77 7.05 19.17 9.84
C PRO A 77 8.20 18.36 9.19
N VAL A 78 7.97 17.89 7.97
CA VAL A 78 8.97 17.07 7.26
C VAL A 78 10.00 17.95 6.53
N PRO A 79 11.23 17.45 6.28
CA PRO A 79 12.27 18.20 5.56
C PRO A 79 11.83 18.67 4.17
N ALA A 80 12.35 19.82 3.74
CA ALA A 80 12.06 20.44 2.44
C ALA A 80 12.28 19.51 1.24
N LYS A 81 13.15 18.51 1.35
CA LYS A 81 13.42 17.52 0.29
C LYS A 81 12.19 16.71 -0.18
N TYR A 82 11.12 16.67 0.63
CA TYR A 82 9.87 15.99 0.26
C TYR A 82 8.91 16.88 -0.51
N TYR A 83 9.06 18.19 -0.44
CA TYR A 83 8.23 19.14 -1.17
C TYR A 83 8.60 19.20 -2.64
N LEU A 84 7.60 19.39 -3.49
CA LEU A 84 7.81 19.50 -4.93
C LEU A 84 8.23 20.92 -5.30
N SER A 85 9.01 21.07 -6.38
CA SER A 85 9.22 22.38 -6.95
C SER A 85 7.98 22.87 -7.70
N THR A 86 7.80 24.19 -7.78
CA THR A 86 6.71 24.82 -8.55
C THR A 86 6.68 24.30 -9.99
N THR A 87 7.85 24.20 -10.63
CA THR A 87 7.98 23.68 -12.00
C THR A 87 7.50 22.24 -12.12
N TYR A 88 7.82 21.39 -11.13
CA TYR A 88 7.39 20.00 -11.15
C TYR A 88 5.89 19.87 -10.91
N VAL A 89 5.31 20.66 -10.00
CA VAL A 89 3.84 20.73 -9.82
C VAL A 89 3.15 21.09 -11.13
N GLN A 90 3.65 22.12 -11.84
CA GLN A 90 3.09 22.51 -13.13
C GLN A 90 3.20 21.39 -14.18
N THR A 91 4.31 20.65 -14.17
CA THR A 91 4.50 19.46 -15.04
C THR A 91 3.44 18.40 -14.77
N LEU A 92 3.14 18.13 -13.49
CA LEU A 92 2.11 17.18 -13.10
C LEU A 92 0.70 17.62 -13.51
N ILE A 93 0.39 18.92 -13.36
CA ILE A 93 -0.88 19.50 -13.82
C ILE A 93 -1.04 19.30 -15.32
N ASN A 94 -0.03 19.67 -16.10
CA ASN A 94 -0.04 19.52 -17.56
C ASN A 94 -0.14 18.06 -17.99
N HIS A 95 0.53 17.14 -17.27
CA HIS A 95 0.44 15.71 -17.52
C HIS A 95 -0.97 15.19 -17.30
N LYS A 96 -1.60 15.53 -16.16
CA LYS A 96 -2.98 15.14 -15.83
C LYS A 96 -3.98 15.64 -16.86
N ALA A 97 -3.85 16.92 -17.27
CA ALA A 97 -4.72 17.53 -18.30
C ALA A 97 -4.60 16.80 -19.65
N ARG A 98 -3.37 16.45 -20.10
CA ARG A 98 -3.17 15.71 -21.36
C ARG A 98 -3.78 14.31 -21.32
N HIS A 99 -3.76 13.62 -20.17
CA HIS A 99 -4.37 12.31 -20.02
C HIS A 99 -5.89 12.41 -19.95
N ALA A 100 -6.42 13.40 -19.25
CA ALA A 100 -7.87 13.68 -19.20
C ALA A 100 -8.45 13.96 -20.60
N ALA A 101 -7.73 14.74 -21.43
CA ALA A 101 -8.14 15.03 -22.82
C ALA A 101 -8.17 13.77 -23.71
N LYS A 102 -7.48 12.69 -23.33
CA LYS A 102 -7.50 11.38 -24.01
C LYS A 102 -8.50 10.38 -23.40
N GLY A 103 -9.32 10.81 -22.44
CA GLY A 103 -10.24 9.94 -21.71
C GLY A 103 -9.56 9.01 -20.70
N ASN A 104 -8.29 9.27 -20.33
CA ASN A 104 -7.54 8.48 -19.36
C ASN A 104 -7.55 9.18 -18.00
N GLY A 105 -7.75 8.42 -16.91
CA GLY A 105 -7.69 8.89 -15.53
C GLY A 105 -6.29 8.97 -14.93
N PHE A 106 -5.22 8.97 -15.75
CA PHE A 106 -3.86 9.00 -15.24
C PHE A 106 -3.43 10.41 -14.82
N GLY A 107 -2.74 10.47 -13.68
CA GLY A 107 -2.18 11.72 -13.19
C GLY A 107 -1.83 11.65 -11.71
N TYR A 108 -1.38 12.79 -11.20
CA TYR A 108 -1.14 12.95 -9.76
C TYR A 108 -2.47 13.05 -9.01
N GLU A 109 -2.42 12.66 -7.74
CA GLU A 109 -3.53 12.81 -6.80
C GLU A 109 -3.03 13.40 -5.49
N ILE A 110 -3.84 14.26 -4.89
CA ILE A 110 -3.59 14.81 -3.56
C ILE A 110 -4.57 14.15 -2.61
N ILE A 111 -4.03 13.46 -1.62
CA ILE A 111 -4.82 12.78 -0.59
C ILE A 111 -5.11 13.80 0.52
N PRO A 112 -6.38 14.09 0.82
CA PRO A 112 -6.74 14.94 1.95
C PRO A 112 -6.46 14.25 3.28
N ASP A 113 -6.44 15.02 4.37
CA ASP A 113 -6.14 14.50 5.71
C ASP A 113 -7.14 13.42 6.16
N ASP A 114 -8.40 13.54 5.78
CA ASP A 114 -9.48 12.55 6.00
C ASP A 114 -9.60 11.51 4.87
N GLY A 115 -8.64 11.47 3.95
CA GLY A 115 -8.64 10.58 2.79
C GLY A 115 -7.96 9.25 3.02
N ILE A 116 -8.18 8.36 2.05
CA ILE A 116 -7.54 7.05 1.97
C ILE A 116 -6.51 7.10 0.83
N ALA A 117 -5.28 6.70 1.12
CA ALA A 117 -4.20 6.67 0.13
C ALA A 117 -4.47 5.60 -0.95
N ASN A 118 -4.03 5.86 -2.17
CA ASN A 118 -3.97 4.82 -3.20
C ASN A 118 -2.93 3.76 -2.83
N ALA A 119 -3.03 2.58 -3.43
CA ALA A 119 -2.00 1.56 -3.27
C ALA A 119 -0.62 2.13 -3.60
N ILE A 120 0.29 2.10 -2.62
CA ILE A 120 1.68 2.46 -2.85
C ILE A 120 2.33 1.42 -3.75
N VAL A 121 3.01 1.88 -4.81
CA VAL A 121 3.64 1.02 -5.82
C VAL A 121 5.03 1.53 -6.16
N VAL A 122 5.88 0.61 -6.59
CA VAL A 122 7.23 0.92 -7.05
C VAL A 122 7.21 1.33 -8.52
N GLY A 123 7.87 2.44 -8.83
CA GLY A 123 8.00 2.92 -10.21
C GLY A 123 6.81 3.74 -10.72
N GLY A 124 6.90 4.19 -11.94
CA GLY A 124 5.91 5.07 -12.56
C GLY A 124 5.62 6.31 -11.72
N MET A 125 4.36 6.69 -11.65
CA MET A 125 3.87 7.81 -10.82
C MET A 125 3.38 7.34 -9.44
N GLY A 126 3.93 6.26 -8.88
CA GLY A 126 3.44 5.70 -7.62
C GLY A 126 3.49 6.66 -6.43
N ARG A 127 4.50 7.55 -6.39
CA ARG A 127 4.61 8.59 -5.34
C ARG A 127 3.73 9.79 -5.63
N GLU A 128 3.56 10.14 -6.88
CA GLU A 128 2.77 11.29 -7.33
C GLU A 128 1.26 11.03 -7.25
N ARG A 129 0.83 9.77 -7.17
CA ARG A 129 -0.57 9.41 -6.90
C ARG A 129 -0.95 9.46 -5.42
N ASN A 130 0.00 9.79 -4.56
CA ASN A 130 -0.17 9.91 -3.12
C ASN A 130 0.56 11.17 -2.61
N LEU A 131 0.31 12.31 -3.26
CA LEU A 131 0.77 13.61 -2.76
C LEU A 131 -0.13 14.06 -1.63
N VAL A 132 0.40 14.93 -0.77
CA VAL A 132 -0.34 15.52 0.35
C VAL A 132 -0.03 17.01 0.44
N ILE A 133 -0.89 17.76 1.11
CA ILE A 133 -0.65 19.18 1.43
C ILE A 133 -0.17 19.27 2.87
N ASP A 134 0.98 19.88 3.06
CA ASP A 134 1.54 20.14 4.38
C ASP A 134 2.18 21.54 4.43
N LYS A 135 1.51 22.46 5.10
CA LYS A 135 1.95 23.86 5.23
C LYS A 135 2.67 24.14 6.56
N ARG A 136 2.96 23.12 7.35
CA ARG A 136 3.63 23.28 8.64
C ARG A 136 5.12 23.60 8.50
N GLN A 137 5.76 23.20 7.41
CA GLN A 137 7.16 23.53 7.15
C GLN A 137 7.30 24.98 6.68
N THR A 138 8.03 25.78 7.42
CA THR A 138 8.28 27.20 7.12
C THR A 138 9.62 27.43 6.43
N ASN A 139 10.61 26.56 6.66
CA ASN A 139 11.90 26.61 5.97
C ASN A 139 11.87 25.73 4.72
N LEU A 140 11.48 26.33 3.61
CA LEU A 140 11.43 25.70 2.29
C LEU A 140 12.69 26.00 1.47
N THR A 141 13.83 26.23 2.09
CA THR A 141 15.10 26.40 1.38
C THR A 141 15.37 25.19 0.50
N PRO A 142 15.57 25.36 -0.80
CA PRO A 142 15.85 24.25 -1.71
C PRO A 142 17.09 23.49 -1.28
N THR A 143 16.99 22.15 -1.32
CA THR A 143 18.14 21.24 -1.12
C THR A 143 18.66 20.80 -2.50
N THR A 144 19.76 20.07 -2.52
CA THR A 144 20.31 19.48 -3.75
C THR A 144 19.33 18.55 -4.48
N ASN A 145 18.30 18.05 -3.78
CA ASN A 145 17.27 17.18 -4.35
C ASN A 145 16.09 17.98 -4.96
N ILE A 146 16.01 19.29 -4.73
CA ILE A 146 14.95 20.14 -5.26
C ILE A 146 15.55 21.07 -6.31
N LYS A 147 15.10 20.89 -7.56
CA LYS A 147 15.45 21.80 -8.66
C LYS A 147 14.39 22.89 -8.77
N GLY A 148 14.84 24.14 -8.64
CA GLY A 148 13.98 25.33 -8.69
C GLY A 148 13.35 25.68 -7.35
N THR A 149 12.39 26.59 -7.36
CA THR A 149 11.70 27.10 -6.18
C THR A 149 10.70 26.07 -5.66
N VAL A 150 10.70 25.84 -4.36
CA VAL A 150 9.71 24.99 -3.70
C VAL A 150 8.33 25.62 -3.83
N ASN A 151 7.30 24.81 -4.09
CA ASN A 151 5.94 25.30 -4.19
C ASN A 151 5.45 25.87 -2.85
N THR A 152 4.62 26.91 -2.92
CA THR A 152 4.02 27.59 -1.74
C THR A 152 2.70 26.95 -1.30
N ASP A 153 2.15 26.03 -2.08
CA ASP A 153 0.89 25.34 -1.78
C ASP A 153 1.06 24.23 -0.73
N GLY A 154 2.32 23.90 -0.38
CA GLY A 154 2.65 22.86 0.57
C GLY A 154 2.54 21.45 -0.01
N ILE A 155 2.52 21.32 -1.34
CA ILE A 155 2.41 20.01 -2.01
C ILE A 155 3.71 19.24 -1.85
N ARG A 156 3.62 18.06 -1.24
CA ARG A 156 4.77 17.19 -1.00
C ARG A 156 4.47 15.72 -1.26
N LYS A 157 5.53 14.95 -1.41
CA LYS A 157 5.47 13.48 -1.35
C LYS A 157 5.30 13.04 0.09
N MET A 158 4.66 11.92 0.30
CA MET A 158 4.72 11.20 1.58
C MET A 158 6.16 10.78 1.86
N THR A 159 6.54 10.74 3.15
CA THR A 159 7.85 10.25 3.58
C THR A 159 7.92 8.73 3.53
N PRO A 160 9.12 8.11 3.59
CA PRO A 160 9.25 6.67 3.78
C PRO A 160 8.57 6.17 5.06
N ARG A 161 8.54 6.98 6.14
CA ARG A 161 7.85 6.63 7.38
C ARG A 161 6.34 6.60 7.19
N GLU A 162 5.76 7.56 6.49
CA GLU A 162 4.34 7.56 6.15
C GLU A 162 3.99 6.34 5.27
N TRP A 163 4.86 5.94 4.33
CA TRP A 163 4.68 4.71 3.56
C TRP A 163 4.75 3.44 4.43
N ALA A 164 5.67 3.41 5.41
CA ALA A 164 5.73 2.32 6.38
C ALA A 164 4.42 2.20 7.17
N ARG A 165 3.91 3.31 7.69
CA ARG A 165 2.65 3.36 8.42
C ARG A 165 1.44 2.98 7.55
N LEU A 166 1.42 3.36 6.25
CA LEU A 166 0.42 2.91 5.29
C LEU A 166 0.41 1.39 5.08
N GLN A 167 1.54 0.72 5.28
CA GLN A 167 1.63 -0.75 5.27
C GLN A 167 1.44 -1.37 6.66
N GLY A 168 1.22 -0.56 7.70
CA GLY A 168 1.02 -1.04 9.06
C GLY A 168 2.29 -1.45 9.80
N TYR A 169 3.48 -1.00 9.34
CA TYR A 169 4.71 -1.17 10.11
C TYR A 169 4.69 -0.26 11.33
N PRO A 170 5.10 -0.76 12.51
CA PRO A 170 5.18 0.08 13.71
C PRO A 170 6.33 1.09 13.62
N ASP A 171 6.27 2.15 14.42
CA ASP A 171 7.26 3.22 14.37
C ASP A 171 8.66 2.79 14.85
N GLU A 172 8.73 1.75 15.66
CA GLU A 172 9.96 1.11 16.11
C GLU A 172 10.70 0.39 14.97
N PHE A 173 10.02 0.10 13.86
CA PHE A 173 10.66 -0.47 12.69
C PHE A 173 11.65 0.53 12.08
N LYS A 174 12.95 0.24 12.23
CA LYS A 174 14.03 1.13 11.79
C LYS A 174 14.19 1.12 10.27
N ILE A 175 14.13 2.31 9.66
CA ILE A 175 14.44 2.50 8.24
C ILE A 175 15.93 2.82 8.14
N VAL A 176 16.74 1.83 7.79
CA VAL A 176 18.22 1.92 7.78
C VAL A 176 18.82 2.10 6.38
N VAL A 177 17.97 2.36 5.40
CA VAL A 177 18.33 2.50 3.99
C VAL A 177 17.98 3.90 3.47
N SER A 178 18.47 4.23 2.27
CA SER A 178 18.09 5.49 1.60
C SER A 178 16.59 5.57 1.34
N ASP A 179 16.04 6.79 1.24
CA ASP A 179 14.62 7.02 0.92
C ASP A 179 14.19 6.25 -0.34
N ALA A 180 15.03 6.24 -1.39
CA ALA A 180 14.72 5.53 -2.64
C ALA A 180 14.57 4.02 -2.42
N SER A 181 15.45 3.43 -1.64
CA SER A 181 15.39 2.00 -1.27
C SER A 181 14.20 1.71 -0.36
N ALA A 182 13.92 2.59 0.60
CA ALA A 182 12.78 2.46 1.51
C ALA A 182 11.44 2.47 0.75
N TYR A 183 11.24 3.42 -0.17
CA TYR A 183 10.05 3.43 -1.03
C TYR A 183 9.91 2.14 -1.85
N LYS A 184 11.04 1.62 -2.38
CA LYS A 184 11.02 0.35 -3.11
C LYS A 184 10.62 -0.82 -2.20
N GLN A 185 11.17 -0.88 -1.00
CA GLN A 185 10.87 -1.95 -0.04
C GLN A 185 9.40 -1.90 0.40
N PHE A 186 8.90 -0.75 0.87
CA PHE A 186 7.51 -0.62 1.30
C PHE A 186 6.50 -0.79 0.16
N GLY A 187 6.80 -0.31 -1.05
CA GLY A 187 5.94 -0.50 -2.21
C GLY A 187 5.80 -1.98 -2.62
N ASN A 188 6.86 -2.77 -2.42
CA ASN A 188 6.86 -4.22 -2.69
C ASN A 188 6.39 -5.06 -1.49
N SER A 189 6.21 -4.46 -0.31
CA SER A 189 5.77 -5.19 0.87
C SER A 189 4.25 -5.43 0.87
N VAL A 190 3.77 -6.10 1.89
CA VAL A 190 2.36 -6.36 2.14
C VAL A 190 1.83 -5.47 3.27
N ALA A 191 0.53 -5.24 3.32
CA ALA A 191 -0.11 -4.61 4.47
C ALA A 191 -0.08 -5.57 5.67
N VAL A 192 0.72 -5.23 6.68
CA VAL A 192 0.98 -6.09 7.84
C VAL A 192 -0.29 -6.52 8.55
N PRO A 193 -1.26 -5.63 8.87
CA PRO A 193 -2.46 -6.06 9.59
C PRO A 193 -3.33 -7.04 8.79
N ALA A 194 -3.41 -6.89 7.47
CA ALA A 194 -4.21 -7.79 6.63
C ALA A 194 -3.59 -9.20 6.55
N ILE A 195 -2.26 -9.30 6.41
CA ILE A 195 -1.58 -10.59 6.41
C ILE A 195 -1.60 -11.23 7.80
N GLN A 196 -1.48 -10.43 8.86
CA GLN A 196 -1.56 -10.89 10.24
C GLN A 196 -2.93 -11.50 10.54
N ALA A 197 -4.02 -10.83 10.17
CA ALA A 197 -5.38 -11.35 10.35
C ALA A 197 -5.57 -12.68 9.59
N THR A 198 -5.08 -12.76 8.35
CA THR A 198 -5.15 -14.01 7.56
C THR A 198 -4.33 -15.13 8.19
N ALA A 199 -3.11 -14.82 8.67
CA ALA A 199 -2.25 -15.79 9.33
C ALA A 199 -2.82 -16.27 10.66
N SER A 200 -3.50 -15.42 11.43
CA SER A 200 -4.17 -15.82 12.66
C SER A 200 -5.23 -16.87 12.40
N ASN A 201 -6.12 -16.66 11.42
CA ASN A 201 -7.14 -17.64 11.06
C ASN A 201 -6.50 -18.98 10.61
N LEU A 202 -5.40 -18.92 9.85
CA LEU A 202 -4.67 -20.11 9.43
C LEU A 202 -4.08 -20.88 10.63
N ILE A 203 -3.48 -20.17 11.58
CA ILE A 203 -2.91 -20.77 12.79
C ILE A 203 -4.01 -21.43 13.65
N ASP A 204 -5.17 -20.80 13.77
CA ASP A 204 -6.28 -21.33 14.55
C ASP A 204 -6.82 -22.65 13.95
N ILE A 205 -6.87 -22.74 12.61
CA ILE A 205 -7.22 -24.01 11.93
C ILE A 205 -6.17 -25.09 12.18
N LEU A 206 -4.87 -24.77 12.08
CA LEU A 206 -3.82 -25.73 12.36
C LEU A 206 -3.88 -26.26 13.80
N LYS A 207 -4.15 -25.40 14.78
CA LYS A 207 -4.34 -25.79 16.18
C LYS A 207 -5.55 -26.73 16.36
N SER A 208 -6.68 -26.41 15.72
CA SER A 208 -7.90 -27.26 15.82
C SER A 208 -7.70 -28.65 15.22
N HIS A 209 -6.75 -28.81 14.29
CA HIS A 209 -6.35 -30.09 13.69
C HIS A 209 -5.14 -30.75 14.41
N ASN A 210 -4.71 -30.24 15.57
CA ASN A 210 -3.53 -30.73 16.33
C ASN A 210 -2.24 -30.75 15.52
N GLN A 211 -2.04 -29.71 14.67
CA GLN A 211 -0.88 -29.56 13.81
C GLN A 211 0.14 -28.51 14.30
N LEU A 212 -0.15 -27.89 15.47
CA LEU A 212 0.73 -26.93 16.20
C LEU A 212 0.70 -27.22 17.69
#